data_7487e92437b95b1174fedf5d01e34981
#
_entry.id   7487e92437b95b1174fedf5d01e34981
#
_cell.length_a   1.000
_cell.length_b   1.000
_cell.length_c   1.000
_cell.angle_alpha   90.00
_cell.angle_beta   90.00
_cell.angle_gamma   90.00
#
_symmetry.space_group_name_H-M   'P 1'
#
loop_
_entity.id
_entity.type
_entity.pdbx_description
1 polymer ?
#
loop_
_entity_poly.entity_id
_entity_poly.type
_entity_poly.pdbx_seq_one_letter_code
_entity_poly.pdbx_strand_id
1 'polypeptide(L)'
;MEIKKSFLSVDGNTAAAIGSYYFTEVAGIYPITPSSPMAELVDGYASQGKKNFFGTPVKVVEMQSEAGASGTVHGALQAGALSTTYTASQGLLLMIPNIYKWCGELLPAVLHVSARSLATRSLSIFGDHQDIYAIRQTGITMLCSHSVQEIADLAPRAHLIAIESSTPICHFFDGFRTSHEIQNVEFVDGEEYRKLLDMKKVEEFRARALNPHTHPVTRGGAENDDIYFQGREAQNVHFDKVVGIVEKYLAKASELTGRKYAPFVYVGDPNAERVIIAMGSVTETTCEVIEELAKAGEKVGLVKVHLYRPFSAKHLVSVLPEIGRASCRERVFLTV
;
A
#
# COMPACT_ATOMS: atom_id res chain seq x y z
N MET A 1 7.11 -19.23 -21.32
CA MET A 1 8.23 -18.28 -21.23
C MET A 1 8.68 -18.25 -19.79
N GLU A 2 9.98 -18.41 -19.56
CA GLU A 2 10.54 -18.31 -18.21
C GLU A 2 10.46 -16.85 -17.72
N ILE A 3 9.99 -16.65 -16.48
CA ILE A 3 9.86 -15.31 -15.89
C ILE A 3 11.28 -14.82 -15.57
N LYS A 4 11.65 -13.67 -16.13
CA LYS A 4 12.96 -13.09 -15.88
C LYS A 4 12.99 -12.48 -14.48
N LYS A 5 13.96 -12.90 -13.68
CA LYS A 5 14.17 -12.48 -12.29
C LYS A 5 15.60 -12.04 -12.07
N SER A 6 15.82 -11.15 -11.11
CA SER A 6 17.13 -10.69 -10.68
C SER A 6 17.19 -10.59 -9.17
N PHE A 7 18.39 -10.76 -8.59
CA PHE A 7 18.61 -10.61 -7.15
C PHE A 7 19.36 -9.31 -6.87
N LEU A 8 18.88 -8.56 -5.89
CA LEU A 8 19.51 -7.32 -5.42
C LEU A 8 19.52 -7.32 -3.89
N SER A 9 20.64 -6.91 -3.31
CA SER A 9 20.74 -6.66 -1.86
C SER A 9 20.29 -5.23 -1.60
N VAL A 10 19.07 -5.06 -1.10
CA VAL A 10 18.40 -3.77 -0.91
C VAL A 10 17.60 -3.73 0.38
N ASP A 11 17.29 -2.52 0.83
CA ASP A 11 16.35 -2.29 1.92
C ASP A 11 14.91 -2.11 1.42
N GLY A 12 13.96 -2.04 2.36
CA GLY A 12 12.55 -1.93 2.03
C GLY A 12 12.19 -0.62 1.31
N ASN A 13 12.82 0.50 1.66
CA ASN A 13 12.62 1.76 0.97
C ASN A 13 13.07 1.68 -0.50
N THR A 14 14.21 1.07 -0.74
CA THR A 14 14.73 0.85 -2.10
C THR A 14 13.79 -0.06 -2.90
N ALA A 15 13.31 -1.14 -2.29
CA ALA A 15 12.36 -2.04 -2.94
C ALA A 15 11.07 -1.33 -3.33
N ALA A 16 10.51 -0.50 -2.44
CA ALA A 16 9.31 0.30 -2.71
C ALA A 16 9.56 1.35 -3.81
N ALA A 17 10.69 2.05 -3.78
CA ALA A 17 11.06 3.05 -4.78
C ALA A 17 11.19 2.44 -6.18
N ILE A 18 11.84 1.27 -6.31
CA ILE A 18 11.97 0.55 -7.59
C ILE A 18 10.58 0.19 -8.13
N GLY A 19 9.71 -0.40 -7.28
CA GLY A 19 8.38 -0.84 -7.68
C GLY A 19 7.44 0.30 -8.06
N SER A 20 7.49 1.42 -7.32
CA SER A 20 6.63 2.58 -7.56
C SER A 20 7.04 3.41 -8.77
N TYR A 21 8.34 3.48 -9.09
CA TYR A 21 8.86 4.31 -10.17
C TYR A 21 8.20 4.01 -11.52
N TYR A 22 7.97 2.74 -11.81
CA TYR A 22 7.41 2.32 -13.09
C TYR A 22 6.03 2.92 -13.38
N PHE A 23 5.22 3.18 -12.35
CA PHE A 23 3.83 3.60 -12.47
C PHE A 23 3.59 5.07 -12.15
N THR A 24 4.63 5.79 -11.72
CA THR A 24 4.53 7.17 -11.25
C THR A 24 4.87 8.14 -12.38
N GLU A 25 3.98 9.10 -12.62
CA GLU A 25 4.26 10.25 -13.51
C GLU A 25 4.66 11.47 -12.69
N VAL A 26 4.01 11.69 -11.53
CA VAL A 26 4.32 12.79 -10.61
C VAL A 26 4.50 12.25 -9.19
N ALA A 27 5.60 12.60 -8.56
CA ALA A 27 5.84 12.34 -7.15
C ALA A 27 5.79 13.66 -6.37
N GLY A 28 4.78 13.84 -5.51
CA GLY A 28 4.73 14.95 -4.55
C GLY A 28 5.40 14.52 -3.25
N ILE A 29 6.47 15.18 -2.83
CA ILE A 29 7.30 14.73 -1.72
C ILE A 29 7.52 15.80 -0.67
N TYR A 30 7.73 15.36 0.56
CA TYR A 30 8.35 16.11 1.65
C TYR A 30 9.09 15.12 2.55
N PRO A 31 10.41 15.33 2.82
CA PRO A 31 11.22 14.36 3.52
C PRO A 31 10.76 14.13 4.97
N ILE A 32 10.58 12.88 5.35
CA ILE A 32 10.31 12.46 6.73
C ILE A 32 10.92 11.07 6.99
N THR A 33 11.68 10.94 8.09
CA THR A 33 12.24 9.66 8.54
C THR A 33 11.13 8.73 9.04
N PRO A 34 11.10 7.42 8.64
CA PRO A 34 12.11 6.69 7.88
C PRO A 34 11.83 6.55 6.36
N SER A 35 10.90 7.32 5.78
CA SER A 35 10.46 7.15 4.39
C SER A 35 11.26 7.97 3.36
N SER A 36 12.07 8.95 3.80
CA SER A 36 12.85 9.84 2.90
C SER A 36 13.64 9.12 1.82
N PRO A 37 14.32 7.99 2.08
CA PRO A 37 15.11 7.31 1.04
C PRO A 37 14.28 6.86 -0.17
N MET A 38 12.97 6.59 -0.02
CA MET A 38 12.12 6.28 -1.18
C MET A 38 12.05 7.46 -2.15
N ALA A 39 11.79 8.66 -1.63
CA ALA A 39 11.68 9.87 -2.43
C ALA A 39 13.02 10.25 -3.07
N GLU A 40 14.11 10.16 -2.31
CA GLU A 40 15.48 10.44 -2.77
C GLU A 40 15.90 9.52 -3.93
N LEU A 41 15.57 8.22 -3.83
CA LEU A 41 15.85 7.27 -4.91
C LEU A 41 15.04 7.55 -6.16
N VAL A 42 13.76 7.90 -6.01
CA VAL A 42 12.89 8.26 -7.14
C VAL A 42 13.41 9.53 -7.83
N ASP A 43 13.84 10.53 -7.08
CA ASP A 43 14.45 11.74 -7.62
C ASP A 43 15.78 11.43 -8.31
N GLY A 44 16.62 10.57 -7.70
CA GLY A 44 17.86 10.09 -8.31
C GLY A 44 17.63 9.36 -9.65
N TYR A 45 16.61 8.52 -9.75
CA TYR A 45 16.26 7.86 -11.01
C TYR A 45 15.72 8.88 -12.05
N ALA A 46 14.91 9.83 -11.63
CA ALA A 46 14.36 10.87 -12.49
C ALA A 46 15.47 11.77 -13.06
N SER A 47 16.43 12.19 -12.23
CA SER A 47 17.59 13.00 -12.64
C SER A 47 18.52 12.30 -13.63
N GLN A 48 18.57 10.96 -13.57
CA GLN A 48 19.29 10.12 -14.53
C GLN A 48 18.51 9.89 -15.83
N GLY A 49 17.30 10.44 -15.96
CA GLY A 49 16.47 10.28 -17.16
C GLY A 49 15.82 8.90 -17.29
N LYS A 50 15.77 8.08 -16.21
CA LYS A 50 15.08 6.78 -16.23
C LYS A 50 13.62 6.99 -16.56
N LYS A 51 13.10 6.24 -17.54
CA LYS A 51 11.70 6.35 -17.97
C LYS A 51 10.80 5.39 -17.19
N ASN A 52 9.62 5.88 -16.84
CA ASN A 52 8.51 5.09 -16.34
C ASN A 52 7.78 4.34 -17.49
N PHE A 53 6.72 3.60 -17.20
CA PHE A 53 5.94 2.87 -18.21
C PHE A 53 5.23 3.78 -19.22
N PHE A 54 5.08 5.06 -18.92
CA PHE A 54 4.47 6.06 -19.80
C PHE A 54 5.49 6.78 -20.70
N GLY A 55 6.77 6.39 -20.62
CA GLY A 55 7.84 6.85 -21.50
C GLY A 55 8.52 8.15 -21.08
N THR A 56 8.22 8.66 -19.88
CA THR A 56 8.78 9.91 -19.33
C THR A 56 9.51 9.65 -18.00
N PRO A 57 10.50 10.45 -17.61
CA PRO A 57 10.99 10.47 -16.25
C PRO A 57 9.89 10.94 -15.29
N VAL A 58 9.93 10.49 -14.04
CA VAL A 58 9.03 10.97 -12.99
C VAL A 58 9.28 12.45 -12.73
N LYS A 59 8.20 13.24 -12.67
CA LYS A 59 8.31 14.63 -12.22
C LYS A 59 8.24 14.66 -10.69
N VAL A 60 9.37 14.87 -10.05
CA VAL A 60 9.46 15.02 -8.60
C VAL A 60 9.21 16.47 -8.20
N VAL A 61 8.34 16.70 -7.24
CA VAL A 61 7.98 18.02 -6.72
C VAL A 61 8.11 18.00 -5.19
N GLU A 62 9.15 18.64 -4.69
CA GLU A 62 9.34 18.82 -3.26
C GLU A 62 8.57 20.06 -2.77
N MET A 63 7.82 19.87 -1.69
CA MET A 63 6.95 20.89 -1.10
C MET A 63 7.48 21.33 0.27
N GLN A 64 6.79 22.26 0.93
CA GLN A 64 7.17 22.76 2.27
C GLN A 64 6.55 21.97 3.42
N SER A 65 5.66 21.02 3.12
CA SER A 65 5.05 20.11 4.10
C SER A 65 4.39 18.95 3.40
N GLU A 66 4.07 17.91 4.16
CA GLU A 66 3.32 16.74 3.65
C GLU A 66 1.90 17.12 3.20
N ALA A 67 1.28 18.11 3.83
CA ALA A 67 0.01 18.67 3.35
C ALA A 67 0.15 19.25 1.94
N GLY A 68 1.24 19.98 1.67
CA GLY A 68 1.57 20.48 0.33
C GLY A 68 1.88 19.35 -0.66
N ALA A 69 2.64 18.34 -0.25
CA ALA A 69 2.94 17.16 -1.06
C ALA A 69 1.65 16.42 -1.48
N SER A 70 0.75 16.18 -0.53
CA SER A 70 -0.54 15.54 -0.82
C SER A 70 -1.46 16.42 -1.69
N GLY A 71 -1.40 17.75 -1.53
CA GLY A 71 -2.09 18.70 -2.41
C GLY A 71 -1.56 18.64 -3.85
N THR A 72 -0.24 18.53 -4.01
CA THR A 72 0.40 18.35 -5.33
C THR A 72 -0.04 17.05 -5.98
N VAL A 73 -0.06 15.94 -5.24
CA VAL A 73 -0.59 14.65 -5.73
C VAL A 73 -2.06 14.79 -6.14
N HIS A 74 -2.89 15.48 -5.32
CA HIS A 74 -4.29 15.72 -5.66
C HIS A 74 -4.44 16.48 -6.97
N GLY A 75 -3.73 17.61 -7.12
CA GLY A 75 -3.77 18.41 -8.35
C GLY A 75 -3.30 17.66 -9.58
N ALA A 76 -2.22 16.89 -9.47
CA ALA A 76 -1.69 16.07 -10.55
C ALA A 76 -2.68 14.97 -10.99
N LEU A 77 -3.30 14.27 -10.04
CA LEU A 77 -4.35 13.30 -10.32
C LEU A 77 -5.58 13.94 -10.98
N GLN A 78 -5.99 15.13 -10.54
CA GLN A 78 -7.06 15.88 -11.18
C GLN A 78 -6.74 16.24 -12.63
N ALA A 79 -5.46 16.46 -12.93
CA ALA A 79 -4.97 16.70 -14.29
C ALA A 79 -4.75 15.42 -15.11
N GLY A 80 -5.00 14.24 -14.55
CA GLY A 80 -4.88 12.95 -15.22
C GLY A 80 -3.48 12.31 -15.18
N ALA A 81 -2.59 12.80 -14.32
CA ALA A 81 -1.27 12.20 -14.09
C ALA A 81 -1.30 11.24 -12.91
N LEU A 82 -0.85 10.00 -13.12
CA LEU A 82 -0.72 9.00 -12.06
C LEU A 82 0.34 9.42 -11.06
N SER A 83 -0.04 9.52 -9.79
CA SER A 83 0.78 10.21 -8.81
C SER A 83 0.99 9.42 -7.52
N THR A 84 2.18 9.59 -6.95
CA THR A 84 2.66 8.86 -5.76
C THR A 84 3.21 9.83 -4.72
N THR A 85 3.16 9.44 -3.46
CA THR A 85 3.85 10.11 -2.36
C THR A 85 4.42 9.10 -1.37
N TYR A 86 5.43 9.53 -0.60
CA TYR A 86 6.18 8.74 0.37
C TYR A 86 6.16 9.48 1.69
N THR A 87 5.73 8.83 2.78
CA THR A 87 5.55 9.52 4.06
C THR A 87 5.59 8.57 5.25
N ALA A 88 5.46 9.12 6.46
CA ALA A 88 5.39 8.41 7.73
C ALA A 88 4.75 9.32 8.81
N SER A 89 4.26 8.72 9.90
CA SER A 89 3.95 9.39 11.17
C SER A 89 3.11 10.68 11.01
N GLN A 90 3.55 11.80 11.62
CA GLN A 90 2.86 13.08 11.53
C GLN A 90 2.65 13.56 10.09
N GLY A 91 3.59 13.25 9.20
CA GLY A 91 3.43 13.56 7.78
C GLY A 91 2.20 12.92 7.17
N LEU A 92 1.96 11.64 7.49
CA LEU A 92 0.74 10.94 7.06
C LEU A 92 -0.53 11.60 7.64
N LEU A 93 -0.48 12.05 8.90
CA LEU A 93 -1.61 12.76 9.52
C LEU A 93 -1.91 14.08 8.82
N LEU A 94 -0.90 14.84 8.39
CA LEU A 94 -1.07 16.08 7.64
C LEU A 94 -1.70 15.86 6.26
N MET A 95 -1.64 14.64 5.72
CA MET A 95 -2.26 14.29 4.45
C MET A 95 -3.75 13.91 4.55
N ILE A 96 -4.28 13.66 5.77
CA ILE A 96 -5.64 13.15 5.99
C ILE A 96 -6.72 13.92 5.21
N PRO A 97 -6.78 15.25 5.21
CA PRO A 97 -7.79 15.98 4.46
C PRO A 97 -7.78 15.66 2.96
N ASN A 98 -6.58 15.57 2.37
CA ASN A 98 -6.43 15.22 0.96
C ASN A 98 -6.72 13.74 0.69
N ILE A 99 -6.39 12.82 1.62
CA ILE A 99 -6.73 11.40 1.48
C ILE A 99 -8.27 11.22 1.39
N TYR A 100 -9.04 11.93 2.23
CA TYR A 100 -10.51 11.96 2.11
C TYR A 100 -10.96 12.42 0.72
N LYS A 101 -10.30 13.45 0.16
CA LYS A 101 -10.59 13.94 -1.20
C LYS A 101 -10.26 12.89 -2.26
N TRP A 102 -9.09 12.24 -2.18
CA TRP A 102 -8.72 11.19 -3.12
C TRP A 102 -9.72 10.03 -3.12
N CYS A 103 -10.17 9.61 -1.92
CA CYS A 103 -11.19 8.57 -1.78
C CYS A 103 -12.53 9.01 -2.38
N GLY A 104 -12.99 10.21 -2.00
CA GLY A 104 -14.29 10.74 -2.44
C GLY A 104 -14.37 11.05 -3.93
N GLU A 105 -13.26 11.40 -4.54
CA GLU A 105 -13.15 11.72 -5.97
C GLU A 105 -12.69 10.54 -6.83
N LEU A 106 -12.52 9.35 -6.23
CA LEU A 106 -12.11 8.11 -6.91
C LEU A 106 -10.82 8.29 -7.70
N LEU A 107 -9.78 8.81 -7.04
CA LEU A 107 -8.49 9.10 -7.62
C LEU A 107 -7.47 7.99 -7.27
N PRO A 108 -6.78 7.40 -8.26
CA PRO A 108 -5.85 6.28 -8.06
C PRO A 108 -4.49 6.74 -7.51
N ALA A 109 -4.48 7.44 -6.38
CA ALA A 109 -3.27 7.80 -5.66
C ALA A 109 -2.62 6.58 -5.03
N VAL A 110 -1.29 6.55 -4.97
CA VAL A 110 -0.58 5.55 -4.17
C VAL A 110 0.33 6.25 -3.15
N LEU A 111 0.17 5.85 -1.88
CA LEU A 111 1.09 6.22 -0.82
C LEU A 111 1.94 5.00 -0.46
N HIS A 112 3.25 5.19 -0.37
CA HIS A 112 4.12 4.22 0.29
C HIS A 112 4.53 4.77 1.65
N VAL A 113 4.27 4.00 2.70
CA VAL A 113 4.43 4.45 4.09
C VAL A 113 5.37 3.52 4.82
N SER A 114 6.50 4.06 5.29
CA SER A 114 7.34 3.40 6.29
C SER A 114 6.76 3.73 7.67
N ALA A 115 5.83 2.90 8.13
CA ALA A 115 4.98 3.17 9.28
C ALA A 115 5.80 3.43 10.56
N ARG A 116 5.46 4.49 11.28
CA ARG A 116 6.20 4.99 12.45
C ARG A 116 5.25 5.49 13.53
N SER A 117 5.66 5.33 14.79
CA SER A 117 4.93 5.89 15.93
C SER A 117 4.68 7.39 15.78
N LEU A 118 3.57 7.86 16.35
CA LEU A 118 3.27 9.29 16.41
C LEU A 118 4.05 9.95 17.55
N ALA A 119 4.59 11.13 17.27
CA ALA A 119 5.18 11.95 18.30
C ALA A 119 4.09 12.47 19.26
N THR A 120 4.30 12.25 20.54
CA THR A 120 3.45 12.76 21.62
C THR A 120 4.31 13.65 22.53
N ARG A 121 4.66 13.18 23.73
CA ARG A 121 5.64 13.89 24.57
C ARG A 121 7.06 13.87 23.99
N SER A 122 7.40 12.79 23.30
CA SER A 122 8.70 12.56 22.68
C SER A 122 8.54 11.95 21.30
N LEU A 123 9.55 12.12 20.46
CA LEU A 123 9.65 11.50 19.16
C LEU A 123 10.22 10.08 19.30
N SER A 124 9.60 9.11 18.65
CA SER A 124 10.22 7.83 18.32
C SER A 124 10.18 7.63 16.81
N ILE A 125 11.29 7.21 16.24
CA ILE A 125 11.42 6.98 14.79
C ILE A 125 11.21 5.52 14.39
N PHE A 126 11.06 4.62 15.39
CA PHE A 126 10.87 3.19 15.13
C PHE A 126 9.46 2.85 14.65
N GLY A 127 9.38 1.68 14.00
CA GLY A 127 8.15 1.16 13.41
C GLY A 127 7.00 1.02 14.40
N ASP A 128 5.86 1.53 14.01
CA ASP A 128 4.58 1.43 14.69
C ASP A 128 3.46 1.68 13.68
N HIS A 129 2.24 1.19 13.98
CA HIS A 129 1.09 1.37 13.10
C HIS A 129 0.13 2.48 13.57
N GLN A 130 0.53 3.34 14.51
CA GLN A 130 -0.33 4.43 15.00
C GLN A 130 -0.73 5.39 13.88
N ASP A 131 0.20 5.74 12.99
CA ASP A 131 -0.03 6.57 11.83
C ASP A 131 -0.98 5.90 10.82
N ILE A 132 -0.78 4.62 10.56
CA ILE A 132 -1.66 3.81 9.71
C ILE A 132 -3.08 3.75 10.26
N TYR A 133 -3.23 3.51 11.56
CA TYR A 133 -4.56 3.49 12.18
C TYR A 133 -5.26 4.84 12.17
N ALA A 134 -4.52 5.95 12.19
CA ALA A 134 -5.11 7.28 12.12
C ALA A 134 -5.84 7.53 10.80
N ILE A 135 -5.39 6.96 9.68
CA ILE A 135 -6.00 7.15 8.36
C ILE A 135 -7.07 6.10 7.99
N ARG A 136 -7.30 5.08 8.82
CA ARG A 136 -8.20 3.96 8.51
C ARG A 136 -9.64 4.35 8.21
N GLN A 137 -10.07 5.54 8.66
CA GLN A 137 -11.45 6.04 8.47
C GLN A 137 -11.62 6.83 7.18
N THR A 138 -10.54 7.15 6.46
CA THR A 138 -10.60 7.96 5.24
C THR A 138 -11.25 7.24 4.06
N GLY A 139 -11.31 5.91 4.10
CA GLY A 139 -11.76 5.07 2.99
C GLY A 139 -10.62 4.55 2.11
N ILE A 140 -9.37 4.94 2.38
CA ILE A 140 -8.20 4.47 1.63
C ILE A 140 -8.00 2.96 1.80
N THR A 141 -7.69 2.27 0.71
CA THR A 141 -7.30 0.86 0.76
C THR A 141 -5.93 0.72 1.41
N MET A 142 -5.77 -0.23 2.32
CA MET A 142 -4.57 -0.37 3.14
C MET A 142 -3.96 -1.76 2.96
N LEU A 143 -2.82 -1.83 2.26
CA LEU A 143 -2.09 -3.04 1.91
C LEU A 143 -0.77 -3.10 2.68
N CYS A 144 -0.55 -4.15 3.47
CA CYS A 144 0.63 -4.36 4.28
C CYS A 144 1.63 -5.31 3.62
N SER A 145 2.91 -4.96 3.67
CA SER A 145 4.03 -5.88 3.42
C SER A 145 4.76 -6.17 4.72
N HIS A 146 5.18 -7.42 4.91
CA HIS A 146 5.75 -7.90 6.17
C HIS A 146 7.28 -8.00 6.13
N SER A 147 7.87 -8.08 4.94
CA SER A 147 9.31 -8.19 4.72
C SER A 147 9.76 -7.37 3.52
N VAL A 148 11.07 -7.20 3.33
CA VAL A 148 11.64 -6.50 2.16
C VAL A 148 11.26 -7.22 0.86
N GLN A 149 11.23 -8.56 0.89
CA GLN A 149 10.77 -9.34 -0.27
C GLN A 149 9.30 -9.06 -0.61
N GLU A 150 8.44 -9.01 0.39
CA GLU A 150 7.03 -8.68 0.17
C GLU A 150 6.84 -7.25 -0.37
N ILE A 151 7.68 -6.30 0.05
CA ILE A 151 7.65 -4.94 -0.50
C ILE A 151 7.98 -4.95 -1.99
N ALA A 152 9.04 -5.65 -2.41
CA ALA A 152 9.40 -5.77 -3.82
C ALA A 152 8.27 -6.38 -4.67
N ASP A 153 7.55 -7.33 -4.09
CA ASP A 153 6.43 -7.99 -4.77
C ASP A 153 5.16 -7.15 -4.77
N LEU A 154 4.83 -6.46 -3.68
CA LEU A 154 3.54 -5.80 -3.50
C LEU A 154 3.52 -4.31 -3.88
N ALA A 155 4.66 -3.60 -3.80
CA ALA A 155 4.71 -2.19 -4.16
C ALA A 155 4.21 -1.92 -5.61
N PRO A 156 4.68 -2.62 -6.65
CA PRO A 156 4.15 -2.43 -8.01
C PRO A 156 2.67 -2.84 -8.12
N ARG A 157 2.21 -3.79 -7.32
CA ARG A 157 0.81 -4.23 -7.32
C ARG A 157 -0.13 -3.23 -6.69
N ALA A 158 0.33 -2.47 -5.71
CA ALA A 158 -0.45 -1.36 -5.14
C ALA A 158 -0.88 -0.37 -6.23
N HIS A 159 0.00 -0.06 -7.19
CA HIS A 159 -0.31 0.79 -8.33
C HIS A 159 -1.32 0.15 -9.29
N LEU A 160 -1.14 -1.13 -9.62
CA LEU A 160 -2.08 -1.86 -10.48
C LEU A 160 -3.49 -1.92 -9.86
N ILE A 161 -3.56 -2.18 -8.55
CA ILE A 161 -4.83 -2.17 -7.80
C ILE A 161 -5.47 -0.78 -7.84
N ALA A 162 -4.70 0.29 -7.57
CA ALA A 162 -5.20 1.66 -7.59
C ALA A 162 -5.78 2.04 -8.97
N ILE A 163 -5.06 1.71 -10.04
CA ILE A 163 -5.47 2.00 -11.43
C ILE A 163 -6.75 1.25 -11.78
N GLU A 164 -6.84 -0.06 -11.50
CA GLU A 164 -8.01 -0.86 -11.83
C GLU A 164 -9.24 -0.51 -11.00
N SER A 165 -9.06 -0.25 -9.70
CA SER A 165 -10.15 0.09 -8.80
C SER A 165 -10.60 1.55 -8.90
N SER A 166 -9.77 2.43 -9.45
CA SER A 166 -9.92 3.89 -9.37
C SER A 166 -10.04 4.40 -7.94
N THR A 167 -9.34 3.77 -7.00
CA THR A 167 -9.33 4.16 -5.57
C THR A 167 -7.90 4.32 -5.06
N PRO A 168 -7.66 5.19 -4.08
CA PRO A 168 -6.31 5.35 -3.55
C PRO A 168 -5.89 4.17 -2.69
N ILE A 169 -4.59 3.87 -2.70
CA ILE A 169 -3.96 2.78 -1.95
C ILE A 169 -2.89 3.34 -1.03
N CYS A 170 -2.91 2.93 0.22
CA CYS A 170 -1.80 3.03 1.16
C CYS A 170 -1.11 1.67 1.24
N HIS A 171 0.04 1.55 0.59
CA HIS A 171 0.95 0.42 0.77
C HIS A 171 1.92 0.77 1.89
N PHE A 172 1.96 -0.04 2.95
CA PHE A 172 2.76 0.25 4.12
C PHE A 172 3.54 -0.96 4.63
N PHE A 173 4.60 -0.67 5.35
CA PHE A 173 5.50 -1.64 5.99
C PHE A 173 6.18 -0.97 7.19
N ASP A 174 6.76 -1.74 8.09
CA ASP A 174 7.33 -1.21 9.33
C ASP A 174 8.56 -0.35 9.07
N GLY A 175 8.55 0.84 9.64
CA GLY A 175 9.70 1.73 9.67
C GLY A 175 10.87 1.12 10.43
N PHE A 176 12.09 1.31 9.95
CA PHE A 176 13.36 0.71 10.36
C PHE A 176 13.39 -0.82 10.29
N ARG A 177 12.45 -1.53 10.91
CA ARG A 177 12.38 -3.00 10.93
C ARG A 177 12.33 -3.63 9.54
N THR A 178 11.68 -2.96 8.60
CA THR A 178 11.57 -3.43 7.21
C THR A 178 12.14 -2.40 6.25
N SER A 179 11.88 -1.10 6.51
CA SER A 179 12.28 -0.02 5.59
C SER A 179 13.80 0.11 5.42
N HIS A 180 14.61 -0.24 6.44
CA HIS A 180 16.08 -0.12 6.44
C HIS A 180 16.78 -1.48 6.63
N GLU A 181 16.05 -2.57 6.69
CA GLU A 181 16.64 -3.89 6.74
C GLU A 181 17.13 -4.28 5.35
N ILE A 182 18.40 -4.62 5.23
CA ILE A 182 18.98 -5.06 3.96
C ILE A 182 18.81 -6.58 3.82
N GLN A 183 18.12 -6.97 2.76
CA GLN A 183 17.93 -8.38 2.39
C GLN A 183 18.34 -8.62 0.94
N ASN A 184 18.70 -9.86 0.61
CA ASN A 184 18.87 -10.29 -0.77
C ASN A 184 17.50 -10.64 -1.35
N VAL A 185 17.00 -9.79 -2.20
CA VAL A 185 15.61 -9.78 -2.69
C VAL A 185 15.55 -10.20 -4.14
N GLU A 186 14.63 -11.10 -4.46
CA GLU A 186 14.31 -11.49 -5.82
C GLU A 186 13.31 -10.50 -6.43
N PHE A 187 13.70 -9.80 -7.47
CA PHE A 187 12.85 -8.91 -8.25
C PHE A 187 12.37 -9.58 -9.53
N VAL A 188 11.08 -9.47 -9.78
CA VAL A 188 10.48 -9.78 -11.08
C VAL A 188 10.79 -8.62 -12.04
N ASP A 189 11.13 -8.93 -13.30
CA ASP A 189 11.43 -7.92 -14.31
C ASP A 189 10.26 -6.95 -14.50
N GLY A 190 10.57 -5.66 -14.68
CA GLY A 190 9.57 -4.61 -14.88
C GLY A 190 8.61 -4.87 -16.04
N GLU A 191 9.06 -5.54 -17.10
CA GLU A 191 8.20 -5.87 -18.24
C GLU A 191 7.08 -6.87 -17.87
N GLU A 192 7.26 -7.70 -16.85
CA GLU A 192 6.16 -8.56 -16.36
C GLU A 192 5.06 -7.74 -15.69
N TYR A 193 5.43 -6.67 -14.98
CA TYR A 193 4.43 -5.73 -14.44
C TYR A 193 3.76 -4.91 -15.53
N ARG A 194 4.51 -4.54 -16.57
CA ARG A 194 3.95 -3.83 -17.73
C ARG A 194 2.88 -4.63 -18.45
N LYS A 195 3.03 -5.95 -18.56
CA LYS A 195 2.01 -6.85 -19.13
C LYS A 195 0.73 -6.90 -18.29
N LEU A 196 0.82 -6.63 -16.98
CA LEU A 196 -0.33 -6.59 -16.08
C LEU A 196 -1.04 -5.23 -16.09
N LEU A 197 -0.40 -4.19 -16.62
CA LEU A 197 -0.96 -2.84 -16.68
C LEU A 197 -2.05 -2.77 -17.76
N ASP A 198 -3.29 -2.56 -17.31
CA ASP A 198 -4.41 -2.30 -18.22
C ASP A 198 -4.43 -0.83 -18.65
N MET A 199 -3.87 -0.55 -19.84
CA MET A 199 -3.83 0.79 -20.40
C MET A 199 -5.22 1.40 -20.62
N LYS A 200 -6.25 0.59 -20.83
CA LYS A 200 -7.63 1.07 -20.93
C LYS A 200 -8.09 1.72 -19.62
N LYS A 201 -7.69 1.15 -18.48
CA LYS A 201 -8.00 1.74 -17.15
C LYS A 201 -7.27 3.06 -16.94
N VAL A 202 -6.04 3.17 -17.44
CA VAL A 202 -5.28 4.45 -17.44
C VAL A 202 -5.98 5.49 -18.31
N GLU A 203 -6.45 5.11 -19.49
CA GLU A 203 -7.19 5.99 -20.40
C GLU A 203 -8.54 6.42 -19.81
N GLU A 204 -9.29 5.49 -19.20
CA GLU A 204 -10.54 5.78 -18.47
C GLU A 204 -10.30 6.79 -17.33
N PHE A 205 -9.20 6.66 -16.59
CA PHE A 205 -8.81 7.63 -15.57
C PHE A 205 -8.50 9.01 -16.19
N ARG A 206 -7.68 9.05 -17.23
CA ARG A 206 -7.31 10.30 -17.93
C ARG A 206 -8.51 10.99 -18.58
N ALA A 207 -9.47 10.22 -19.08
CA ALA A 207 -10.68 10.77 -19.66
C ALA A 207 -11.57 11.52 -18.64
N ARG A 208 -11.42 11.22 -17.34
CA ARG A 208 -12.09 11.91 -16.23
C ARG A 208 -11.32 13.12 -15.70
N ALA A 209 -10.13 13.41 -16.25
CA ALA A 209 -9.32 14.54 -15.82
C ALA A 209 -10.02 15.87 -16.08
N LEU A 210 -9.69 16.88 -15.26
CA LEU A 210 -10.15 18.25 -15.49
C LEU A 210 -9.50 18.79 -16.76
N ASN A 211 -10.31 18.97 -17.78
CA ASN A 211 -9.86 19.52 -19.05
C ASN A 211 -10.94 20.46 -19.60
N PRO A 212 -10.67 21.76 -19.77
CA PRO A 212 -11.69 22.72 -20.19
C PRO A 212 -12.22 22.45 -21.60
N HIS A 213 -11.51 21.70 -22.44
CA HIS A 213 -11.92 21.42 -23.81
C HIS A 213 -12.66 20.08 -23.96
N THR A 214 -12.24 19.03 -23.24
CA THR A 214 -12.76 17.68 -23.43
C THR A 214 -13.63 17.20 -22.28
N HIS A 215 -13.38 17.71 -21.06
CA HIS A 215 -14.12 17.33 -19.86
C HIS A 215 -14.25 18.54 -18.91
N PRO A 216 -15.09 19.54 -19.26
CA PRO A 216 -15.26 20.75 -18.48
C PRO A 216 -16.17 20.48 -17.28
N VAL A 217 -15.59 20.01 -16.18
CA VAL A 217 -16.31 19.72 -14.93
C VAL A 217 -15.74 20.53 -13.78
N THR A 218 -16.55 20.78 -12.77
CA THR A 218 -16.12 21.36 -11.49
C THR A 218 -16.11 20.27 -10.42
N ARG A 219 -15.07 20.23 -9.61
CA ARG A 219 -14.96 19.32 -8.45
C ARG A 219 -14.68 20.11 -7.19
N GLY A 220 -14.97 19.51 -6.03
CA GLY A 220 -14.74 20.13 -4.74
C GLY A 220 -15.77 21.22 -4.39
N GLY A 221 -16.92 21.20 -5.02
CA GLY A 221 -18.06 22.05 -4.67
C GLY A 221 -18.66 21.69 -3.30
N ALA A 222 -19.61 22.50 -2.83
CA ALA A 222 -20.38 22.19 -1.64
C ALA A 222 -21.60 21.32 -2.00
N GLU A 223 -21.79 20.27 -1.24
CA GLU A 223 -22.97 19.41 -1.27
C GLU A 223 -23.65 19.54 0.09
N ASN A 224 -24.95 19.87 0.09
CA ASN A 224 -25.74 20.02 1.30
C ASN A 224 -26.46 18.72 1.65
N ASP A 225 -27.25 18.73 2.71
CA ASP A 225 -27.94 17.56 3.28
C ASP A 225 -28.84 16.84 2.28
N ASP A 226 -29.29 17.54 1.25
CA ASP A 226 -30.18 17.03 0.19
C ASP A 226 -29.46 16.08 -0.80
N ILE A 227 -28.15 16.21 -1.00
CA ILE A 227 -27.39 15.41 -1.98
C ILE A 227 -26.12 14.74 -1.41
N TYR A 228 -25.56 15.23 -0.31
CA TYR A 228 -24.31 14.70 0.24
C TYR A 228 -24.38 13.21 0.61
N PHE A 229 -25.45 12.79 1.27
CA PHE A 229 -25.65 11.39 1.65
C PHE A 229 -25.71 10.48 0.42
N GLN A 230 -26.48 10.86 -0.60
CA GLN A 230 -26.61 10.10 -1.85
C GLN A 230 -25.27 9.98 -2.57
N GLY A 231 -24.50 11.08 -2.61
CA GLY A 231 -23.15 11.08 -3.18
C GLY A 231 -22.19 10.12 -2.45
N ARG A 232 -22.25 10.10 -1.12
CA ARG A 232 -21.46 9.16 -0.31
C ARG A 232 -21.87 7.70 -0.53
N GLU A 233 -23.17 7.41 -0.58
CA GLU A 233 -23.71 6.07 -0.79
C GLU A 233 -23.37 5.53 -2.19
N ALA A 234 -23.42 6.37 -3.21
CA ALA A 234 -23.09 6.01 -4.59
C ALA A 234 -21.62 5.52 -4.75
N GLN A 235 -20.72 5.91 -3.85
CA GLN A 235 -19.31 5.45 -3.85
C GLN A 235 -19.15 3.99 -3.45
N ASN A 236 -20.08 3.40 -2.70
CA ASN A 236 -20.01 2.01 -2.23
C ASN A 236 -19.82 1.03 -3.38
N VAL A 237 -20.43 1.27 -4.53
CA VAL A 237 -20.27 0.44 -5.75
C VAL A 237 -18.80 0.29 -6.16
N HIS A 238 -17.96 1.30 -5.90
CA HIS A 238 -16.54 1.27 -6.20
C HIS A 238 -15.77 0.54 -5.10
N PHE A 239 -16.03 0.86 -3.84
CA PHE A 239 -15.33 0.27 -2.69
C PHE A 239 -15.63 -1.22 -2.53
N ASP A 240 -16.84 -1.68 -2.82
CA ASP A 240 -17.23 -3.10 -2.74
C ASP A 240 -16.42 -3.99 -3.71
N LYS A 241 -15.95 -3.44 -4.83
CA LYS A 241 -15.13 -4.17 -5.81
C LYS A 241 -13.67 -4.31 -5.39
N VAL A 242 -13.18 -3.47 -4.48
CA VAL A 242 -11.75 -3.37 -4.15
C VAL A 242 -11.20 -4.70 -3.64
N VAL A 243 -11.92 -5.39 -2.75
CA VAL A 243 -11.46 -6.68 -2.19
C VAL A 243 -11.17 -7.69 -3.29
N GLY A 244 -12.08 -7.85 -4.26
CA GLY A 244 -11.90 -8.78 -5.38
C GLY A 244 -10.75 -8.37 -6.32
N ILE A 245 -10.53 -7.06 -6.51
CA ILE A 245 -9.40 -6.56 -7.30
C ILE A 245 -8.08 -6.84 -6.57
N VAL A 246 -8.02 -6.59 -5.26
CA VAL A 246 -6.85 -6.93 -4.44
C VAL A 246 -6.55 -8.42 -4.51
N GLU A 247 -7.56 -9.27 -4.30
CA GLU A 247 -7.41 -10.74 -4.39
C GLU A 247 -6.84 -11.16 -5.75
N LYS A 248 -7.37 -10.61 -6.85
CA LYS A 248 -6.87 -10.86 -8.21
C LYS A 248 -5.38 -10.55 -8.35
N TYR A 249 -4.92 -9.38 -7.86
CA TYR A 249 -3.51 -8.99 -8.00
C TYR A 249 -2.59 -9.71 -7.03
N LEU A 250 -3.07 -10.10 -5.86
CA LEU A 250 -2.33 -10.96 -4.94
C LEU A 250 -2.17 -12.39 -5.51
N ALA A 251 -3.21 -12.94 -6.15
CA ALA A 251 -3.10 -14.21 -6.86
C ALA A 251 -2.07 -14.14 -7.99
N LYS A 252 -2.09 -13.06 -8.81
CA LYS A 252 -1.07 -12.82 -9.85
C LYS A 252 0.33 -12.63 -9.26
N ALA A 253 0.45 -12.07 -8.06
CA ALA A 253 1.72 -12.03 -7.34
C ALA A 253 2.22 -13.44 -7.04
N SER A 254 1.32 -14.31 -6.54
CA SER A 254 1.66 -15.69 -6.23
C SER A 254 2.09 -16.47 -7.48
N GLU A 255 1.40 -16.30 -8.59
CA GLU A 255 1.73 -16.93 -9.88
C GLU A 255 3.12 -16.52 -10.39
N LEU A 256 3.45 -15.22 -10.33
CA LEU A 256 4.73 -14.70 -10.84
C LEU A 256 5.92 -15.03 -9.95
N THR A 257 5.72 -15.06 -8.64
CA THR A 257 6.82 -15.17 -7.67
C THR A 257 7.01 -16.56 -7.10
N GLY A 258 5.95 -17.38 -7.11
CA GLY A 258 5.89 -18.66 -6.41
C GLY A 258 5.64 -18.53 -4.89
N ARG A 259 5.54 -17.31 -4.36
CA ARG A 259 5.21 -17.01 -2.96
C ARG A 259 3.69 -16.89 -2.79
N LYS A 260 3.18 -17.26 -1.62
CA LYS A 260 1.72 -17.23 -1.37
C LYS A 260 1.28 -15.85 -0.90
N TYR A 261 0.42 -15.20 -1.69
CA TYR A 261 -0.22 -13.92 -1.38
C TYR A 261 -1.74 -14.04 -1.43
N ALA A 262 -2.41 -13.55 -0.41
CA ALA A 262 -3.87 -13.42 -0.32
C ALA A 262 -4.20 -12.28 0.67
N PRO A 263 -5.44 -11.79 0.75
CA PRO A 263 -5.82 -10.79 1.76
C PRO A 263 -5.46 -11.19 3.18
N PHE A 264 -5.59 -12.49 3.49
CA PHE A 264 -5.12 -13.13 4.72
C PHE A 264 -4.43 -14.45 4.37
N VAL A 265 -3.29 -14.73 5.00
CA VAL A 265 -2.54 -15.98 4.79
C VAL A 265 -2.37 -16.69 6.13
N TYR A 266 -2.83 -17.93 6.18
CA TYR A 266 -2.65 -18.80 7.35
C TYR A 266 -1.34 -19.59 7.24
N VAL A 267 -0.61 -19.67 8.37
CA VAL A 267 0.60 -20.46 8.56
C VAL A 267 0.49 -21.21 9.88
N GLY A 268 0.78 -22.49 9.90
CA GLY A 268 0.79 -23.32 11.11
C GLY A 268 -0.05 -24.58 11.01
N ASP A 269 -0.37 -25.18 12.17
CA ASP A 269 -1.12 -26.44 12.25
C ASP A 269 -2.57 -26.22 11.76
N PRO A 270 -3.11 -27.07 10.85
CA PRO A 270 -4.49 -26.98 10.41
C PRO A 270 -5.53 -27.24 11.52
N ASN A 271 -5.09 -27.86 12.62
CA ASN A 271 -5.90 -28.10 13.82
C ASN A 271 -5.41 -27.26 15.00
N ALA A 272 -4.94 -26.04 14.74
CA ALA A 272 -4.41 -25.17 15.78
C ALA A 272 -5.45 -24.88 16.87
N GLU A 273 -5.03 -24.97 18.11
CA GLU A 273 -5.83 -24.62 19.28
C GLU A 273 -5.72 -23.12 19.62
N ARG A 274 -4.65 -22.50 19.17
CA ARG A 274 -4.36 -21.07 19.36
C ARG A 274 -3.85 -20.47 18.07
N VAL A 275 -4.45 -19.36 17.66
CA VAL A 275 -4.08 -18.63 16.46
C VAL A 275 -3.79 -17.16 16.80
N ILE A 276 -2.65 -16.67 16.36
CA ILE A 276 -2.30 -15.25 16.39
C ILE A 276 -2.76 -14.63 15.07
N ILE A 277 -3.36 -13.45 15.11
CA ILE A 277 -3.63 -12.63 13.93
C ILE A 277 -2.72 -11.40 14.03
N ALA A 278 -1.82 -11.22 13.08
CA ALA A 278 -0.82 -10.15 13.12
C ALA A 278 -0.57 -9.52 11.74
N MET A 279 0.03 -8.33 11.77
CA MET A 279 0.34 -7.50 10.61
C MET A 279 1.73 -6.86 10.81
N GLY A 280 2.48 -6.66 9.73
CA GLY A 280 3.83 -6.09 9.76
C GLY A 280 4.93 -7.11 10.04
N SER A 281 6.13 -6.61 10.33
CA SER A 281 7.36 -7.41 10.44
C SER A 281 7.34 -8.47 11.55
N VAL A 282 6.51 -8.30 12.55
CA VAL A 282 6.32 -9.30 13.63
C VAL A 282 5.86 -10.66 13.09
N THR A 283 5.23 -10.69 11.92
CA THR A 283 4.72 -11.94 11.32
C THR A 283 5.86 -12.86 10.88
N GLU A 284 6.99 -12.32 10.44
CA GLU A 284 8.16 -13.12 10.01
C GLU A 284 8.75 -13.86 11.22
N THR A 285 9.06 -13.15 12.30
CA THR A 285 9.53 -13.78 13.55
C THR A 285 8.50 -14.78 14.11
N THR A 286 7.20 -14.45 14.01
CA THR A 286 6.14 -15.36 14.48
C THR A 286 6.09 -16.63 13.65
N CYS A 287 6.34 -16.59 12.34
CA CYS A 287 6.44 -17.80 11.52
C CYS A 287 7.53 -18.74 12.02
N GLU A 288 8.73 -18.21 12.28
CA GLU A 288 9.85 -19.01 12.83
C GLU A 288 9.49 -19.64 14.18
N VAL A 289 8.86 -18.85 15.08
CA VAL A 289 8.42 -19.36 16.39
C VAL A 289 7.37 -20.46 16.23
N ILE A 290 6.41 -20.32 15.32
CA ILE A 290 5.41 -21.35 15.05
C ILE A 290 6.04 -22.64 14.54
N GLU A 291 7.03 -22.54 13.66
CA GLU A 291 7.76 -23.72 13.17
C GLU A 291 8.48 -24.45 14.31
N GLU A 292 9.12 -23.73 15.23
CA GLU A 292 9.79 -24.34 16.40
C GLU A 292 8.77 -24.96 17.39
N LEU A 293 7.68 -24.28 17.66
CA LEU A 293 6.59 -24.80 18.51
C LEU A 293 5.94 -26.06 17.91
N ALA A 294 5.76 -26.08 16.58
CA ALA A 294 5.24 -27.25 15.88
C ALA A 294 6.17 -28.46 16.01
N LYS A 295 7.51 -28.27 15.98
CA LYS A 295 8.49 -29.34 16.25
C LYS A 295 8.37 -29.88 17.67
N ALA A 296 7.94 -29.03 18.63
CA ALA A 296 7.65 -29.43 20.01
C ALA A 296 6.26 -30.07 20.21
N GLY A 297 5.47 -30.20 19.14
CA GLY A 297 4.14 -30.80 19.18
C GLY A 297 3.01 -29.83 19.56
N GLU A 298 3.29 -28.52 19.63
CA GLU A 298 2.29 -27.49 19.92
C GLU A 298 1.42 -27.19 18.69
N LYS A 299 0.11 -27.13 18.88
CA LYS A 299 -0.88 -26.81 17.83
C LYS A 299 -1.17 -25.32 17.80
N VAL A 300 -0.35 -24.60 17.08
CA VAL A 300 -0.41 -23.14 16.99
C VAL A 300 -0.43 -22.66 15.53
N GLY A 301 -0.95 -21.47 15.29
CA GLY A 301 -1.02 -20.88 13.98
C GLY A 301 -0.96 -19.35 13.98
N LEU A 302 -0.69 -18.80 12.81
CA LEU A 302 -0.65 -17.38 12.52
C LEU A 302 -1.53 -17.06 11.31
N VAL A 303 -2.28 -15.98 11.38
CA VAL A 303 -2.84 -15.30 10.21
C VAL A 303 -2.05 -14.03 9.95
N LYS A 304 -1.39 -13.96 8.80
CA LYS A 304 -0.74 -12.75 8.27
C LYS A 304 -1.79 -11.90 7.56
N VAL A 305 -1.89 -10.61 7.91
CA VAL A 305 -2.86 -9.67 7.33
C VAL A 305 -2.18 -8.83 6.28
N HIS A 306 -2.46 -9.07 4.97
CA HIS A 306 -2.00 -8.19 3.90
C HIS A 306 -3.00 -7.07 3.59
N LEU A 307 -4.30 -7.39 3.56
CA LEU A 307 -5.34 -6.38 3.34
C LEU A 307 -6.02 -6.01 4.66
N TYR A 308 -5.65 -4.85 5.22
CA TYR A 308 -6.27 -4.34 6.43
C TYR A 308 -7.59 -3.60 6.15
N ARG A 309 -7.66 -2.83 5.05
CA ARG A 309 -8.85 -2.10 4.61
C ARG A 309 -8.97 -2.16 3.07
N PRO A 310 -10.18 -2.38 2.52
CA PRO A 310 -11.42 -2.72 3.24
C PRO A 310 -11.29 -4.09 3.93
N PHE A 311 -11.82 -4.20 5.14
CA PHE A 311 -11.75 -5.45 5.90
C PHE A 311 -12.75 -6.48 5.37
N SER A 312 -12.28 -7.68 5.08
CA SER A 312 -13.13 -8.77 4.59
C SER A 312 -13.22 -9.92 5.60
N ALA A 313 -14.30 -9.91 6.37
CA ALA A 313 -14.59 -10.99 7.32
C ALA A 313 -14.67 -12.36 6.62
N LYS A 314 -15.24 -12.41 5.40
CA LYS A 314 -15.31 -13.64 4.59
C LYS A 314 -13.94 -14.25 4.36
N HIS A 315 -12.96 -13.46 3.93
CA HIS A 315 -11.61 -13.94 3.65
C HIS A 315 -10.84 -14.32 4.94
N LEU A 316 -11.04 -13.59 6.03
CA LEU A 316 -10.44 -13.93 7.32
C LEU A 316 -10.98 -15.28 7.83
N VAL A 317 -12.29 -15.43 7.86
CA VAL A 317 -12.93 -16.68 8.35
C VAL A 317 -12.57 -17.89 7.49
N SER A 318 -12.43 -17.71 6.17
CA SER A 318 -12.11 -18.81 5.26
C SER A 318 -10.70 -19.39 5.43
N VAL A 319 -9.78 -18.68 6.08
CA VAL A 319 -8.41 -19.16 6.32
C VAL A 319 -8.21 -19.66 7.76
N LEU A 320 -9.10 -19.33 8.68
CA LEU A 320 -9.02 -19.78 10.06
C LEU A 320 -9.41 -21.26 10.18
N PRO A 321 -8.64 -22.09 10.93
CA PRO A 321 -9.10 -23.42 11.32
C PRO A 321 -10.30 -23.32 12.25
N GLU A 322 -11.08 -24.41 12.40
CA GLU A 322 -12.12 -24.49 13.42
C GLU A 322 -11.50 -24.47 14.81
N ILE A 323 -11.56 -23.32 15.46
CA ILE A 323 -11.04 -23.10 16.80
C ILE A 323 -12.15 -22.55 17.71
N GLY A 324 -12.18 -23.05 18.95
CA GLY A 324 -13.15 -22.58 19.93
C GLY A 324 -12.94 -21.13 20.37
N ARG A 325 -11.71 -20.59 20.19
CA ARG A 325 -11.35 -19.22 20.56
C ARG A 325 -10.15 -18.71 19.76
N ALA A 326 -10.32 -17.58 19.06
CA ALA A 326 -9.22 -16.84 18.45
C ALA A 326 -8.73 -15.72 19.40
N SER A 327 -7.42 -15.55 19.49
CA SER A 327 -6.82 -14.35 20.08
C SER A 327 -6.39 -13.42 18.95
N CYS A 328 -7.11 -12.31 18.78
CA CYS A 328 -6.69 -11.24 17.89
C CYS A 328 -5.82 -10.27 18.69
N ARG A 329 -4.56 -10.13 18.29
CA ARG A 329 -3.71 -9.06 18.78
C ARG A 329 -3.26 -8.26 17.57
N GLU A 330 -3.65 -7.00 17.53
CA GLU A 330 -3.29 -6.07 16.45
C GLU A 330 -1.78 -5.94 16.37
N ARG A 331 -1.15 -5.83 17.48
CA ARG A 331 0.28 -5.80 17.65
C ARG A 331 0.62 -6.16 19.09
N VAL A 332 1.61 -6.99 19.28
CA VAL A 332 2.08 -7.39 20.60
C VAL A 332 2.62 -6.20 21.40
N PHE A 333 2.92 -5.09 20.75
CA PHE A 333 3.56 -3.90 21.32
C PHE A 333 2.69 -2.64 21.33
N LEU A 334 1.41 -2.76 21.11
CA LEU A 334 0.47 -1.70 21.45
C LEU A 334 0.20 -1.68 22.95
N THR A 335 1.19 -1.97 23.69
CA THR A 335 1.15 -1.65 25.08
C THR A 335 1.77 -0.30 25.25
N VAL A 336 0.86 0.62 25.50
CA VAL A 336 1.04 1.83 26.27
C VAL A 336 1.60 3.01 25.52
#